data_6eb14e2a35473e025cbfd5c786d371f5
#
_entry.id   6eb14e2a35473e025cbfd5c786d371f5
#
_cell.length_a   1.000
_cell.length_b   1.000
_cell.length_c   1.000
_cell.angle_alpha   90.00
_cell.angle_beta   90.00
_cell.angle_gamma   90.00
#
_symmetry.space_group_name_H-M   'P 1'
#
loop_
_entity.id
_entity.type
_entity.pdbx_description
1 polymer ?
#
loop_
_entity_poly.entity_id
_entity_poly.type
_entity_poly.pdbx_seq_one_letter_code
_entity_poly.pdbx_strand_id
1 'polypeptide(L)'
;QELKSGDEYLKWRKNSFEIDLKAIKLILKDDSPLDSIFSNVSEAGFSNPFIIPRNFNPPSSVYNSLVNDGTINLIKSQEVKSLIEDTYVFWTKTIQDWADDEGLIAEKIKFYIMENYSEFYLKDIYTKTDKAIMLEFKNIVQNDSKLKAYLKAKKGPMITKLNSLQNYYTDSRESLISELEESLK
;
A
#
# COMPACT_ATOMS: atom_id res chain seq x y z
N GLN A 1 8.28 22.96 -1.41
CA GLN A 1 8.89 22.22 -2.53
C GLN A 1 8.77 20.70 -2.34
N GLU A 2 9.17 20.13 -1.18
CA GLU A 2 9.07 18.67 -0.90
C GLU A 2 7.63 18.15 -1.06
N LEU A 3 6.65 18.84 -0.53
CA LEU A 3 5.24 18.47 -0.65
C LEU A 3 4.82 18.36 -2.12
N LYS A 4 5.23 19.32 -2.97
CA LYS A 4 4.91 19.28 -4.40
C LYS A 4 5.66 18.16 -5.15
N SER A 5 6.93 17.92 -4.82
CA SER A 5 7.69 16.80 -5.43
C SER A 5 7.19 15.43 -5.00
N GLY A 6 6.45 15.35 -3.89
CA GLY A 6 5.78 14.14 -3.42
C GLY A 6 4.57 13.69 -4.25
N ASP A 7 4.05 14.54 -5.17
CA ASP A 7 2.84 14.23 -5.95
C ASP A 7 2.98 12.99 -6.81
N GLU A 8 4.14 12.83 -7.47
CA GLU A 8 4.40 11.65 -8.31
C GLU A 8 4.47 10.37 -7.48
N TYR A 9 5.12 10.45 -6.30
CA TYR A 9 5.16 9.32 -5.36
C TYR A 9 3.75 8.93 -4.91
N LEU A 10 2.92 9.90 -4.52
CA LEU A 10 1.56 9.65 -4.04
C LEU A 10 0.67 9.05 -5.12
N LYS A 11 0.74 9.61 -6.33
CA LYS A 11 0.00 9.08 -7.49
C LYS A 11 0.41 7.64 -7.80
N TRP A 12 1.71 7.36 -7.82
CA TRP A 12 2.24 6.03 -8.05
C TRP A 12 1.84 5.06 -6.92
N ARG A 13 1.93 5.50 -5.65
CA ARG A 13 1.61 4.65 -4.50
C ARG A 13 0.12 4.34 -4.43
N LYS A 14 -0.73 5.33 -4.65
CA LYS A 14 -2.19 5.15 -4.75
C LYS A 14 -2.53 4.11 -5.83
N ASN A 15 -2.01 4.30 -7.04
CA ASN A 15 -2.22 3.37 -8.13
C ASN A 15 -1.77 1.94 -7.78
N SER A 16 -0.61 1.80 -7.13
CA SER A 16 -0.11 0.49 -6.68
C SER A 16 -1.06 -0.17 -5.69
N PHE A 17 -1.62 0.57 -4.73
CA PHE A 17 -2.59 0.04 -3.76
C PHE A 17 -3.91 -0.38 -4.45
N GLU A 18 -4.38 0.40 -5.41
CA GLU A 18 -5.59 0.09 -6.19
C GLU A 18 -5.42 -1.18 -7.03
N ILE A 19 -4.28 -1.33 -7.71
CA ILE A 19 -3.96 -2.52 -8.50
C ILE A 19 -3.89 -3.76 -7.61
N ASP A 20 -3.18 -3.70 -6.49
CA ASP A 20 -3.04 -4.82 -5.57
C ASP A 20 -4.40 -5.23 -4.97
N LEU A 21 -5.22 -4.26 -4.56
CA LEU A 21 -6.56 -4.52 -4.05
C LEU A 21 -7.47 -5.14 -5.12
N LYS A 22 -7.35 -4.70 -6.37
CA LYS A 22 -8.08 -5.27 -7.51
C LYS A 22 -7.64 -6.71 -7.76
N ALA A 23 -6.35 -7.02 -7.69
CA ALA A 23 -5.83 -8.39 -7.81
C ALA A 23 -6.46 -9.32 -6.77
N ILE A 24 -6.48 -8.90 -5.49
CA ILE A 24 -7.12 -9.68 -4.41
C ILE A 24 -8.62 -9.90 -4.67
N LYS A 25 -9.33 -8.88 -5.12
CA LYS A 25 -10.76 -8.99 -5.45
C LYS A 25 -10.99 -9.98 -6.60
N LEU A 26 -10.16 -9.94 -7.62
CA LEU A 26 -10.27 -10.81 -8.79
C LEU A 26 -9.95 -12.28 -8.45
N ILE A 27 -8.88 -12.55 -7.70
CA ILE A 27 -8.51 -13.93 -7.34
C ILE A 27 -9.54 -14.59 -6.43
N LEU A 28 -10.21 -13.81 -5.57
CA LEU A 28 -11.25 -14.29 -4.65
C LEU A 28 -12.59 -14.56 -5.34
N LYS A 29 -12.79 -14.07 -6.54
CA LYS A 29 -14.02 -14.24 -7.31
C LYS A 29 -13.89 -15.48 -8.22
N ASP A 30 -14.77 -16.44 -8.04
CA ASP A 30 -14.65 -17.75 -8.69
C ASP A 30 -14.74 -17.69 -10.23
N ASP A 31 -15.58 -16.79 -10.78
CA ASP A 31 -15.81 -16.60 -12.20
C ASP A 31 -14.89 -15.55 -12.87
N SER A 32 -13.89 -15.03 -12.15
CA SER A 32 -12.95 -14.05 -12.75
C SER A 32 -12.13 -14.69 -13.87
N PRO A 33 -12.09 -14.09 -15.07
CA PRO A 33 -11.23 -14.55 -16.14
C PRO A 33 -9.75 -14.50 -15.73
N LEU A 34 -8.98 -15.55 -16.06
CA LEU A 34 -7.56 -15.60 -15.77
C LEU A 34 -6.80 -14.42 -16.39
N ASP A 35 -7.18 -14.04 -17.62
CA ASP A 35 -6.54 -12.91 -18.31
C ASP A 35 -6.71 -11.58 -17.58
N SER A 36 -7.87 -11.37 -16.93
CA SER A 36 -8.11 -10.17 -16.12
C SER A 36 -7.24 -10.16 -14.85
N ILE A 37 -7.03 -11.31 -14.21
CA ILE A 37 -6.16 -11.44 -13.05
C ILE A 37 -4.71 -11.21 -13.48
N PHE A 38 -4.27 -11.89 -14.53
CA PHE A 38 -2.90 -11.81 -15.03
C PHE A 38 -2.54 -10.40 -15.49
N SER A 39 -3.39 -9.75 -16.29
CA SER A 39 -3.18 -8.37 -16.73
C SER A 39 -3.03 -7.42 -15.55
N ASN A 40 -3.93 -7.51 -14.56
CA ASN A 40 -3.87 -6.66 -13.37
C ASN A 40 -2.59 -6.88 -12.53
N VAL A 41 -2.18 -8.14 -12.34
CA VAL A 41 -0.96 -8.44 -11.59
C VAL A 41 0.29 -7.99 -12.35
N SER A 42 0.29 -8.08 -13.67
CA SER A 42 1.38 -7.57 -14.52
C SER A 42 1.52 -6.05 -14.43
N GLU A 43 0.42 -5.30 -14.29
CA GLU A 43 0.43 -3.85 -14.04
C GLU A 43 1.03 -3.49 -12.66
N ALA A 44 0.93 -4.38 -11.67
CA ALA A 44 1.53 -4.19 -10.34
C ALA A 44 3.07 -4.20 -10.35
N GLY A 45 3.69 -4.57 -11.47
CA GLY A 45 5.13 -4.67 -11.62
C GLY A 45 5.69 -5.98 -11.07
N PHE A 46 6.94 -5.94 -10.58
CA PHE A 46 7.69 -7.14 -10.18
C PHE A 46 7.23 -7.80 -8.87
N SER A 47 6.29 -7.21 -8.16
CA SER A 47 5.88 -7.69 -6.83
C SER A 47 4.55 -8.43 -6.89
N ASN A 48 4.52 -9.65 -6.38
CA ASN A 48 3.29 -10.43 -6.25
C ASN A 48 2.37 -9.84 -5.15
N PRO A 49 1.20 -9.26 -5.50
CA PRO A 49 0.33 -8.56 -4.54
C PRO A 49 -0.30 -9.49 -3.49
N PHE A 50 -0.26 -10.80 -3.69
CA PHE A 50 -0.86 -11.75 -2.76
C PHE A 50 0.02 -12.01 -1.53
N ILE A 51 1.34 -11.98 -1.72
CA ILE A 51 2.34 -12.36 -0.70
C ILE A 51 3.32 -11.24 -0.34
N ILE A 52 3.30 -10.11 -1.04
CA ILE A 52 4.18 -8.95 -0.76
C ILE A 52 3.31 -7.75 -0.39
N PRO A 53 3.50 -7.15 0.79
CA PRO A 53 2.82 -5.92 1.17
C PRO A 53 3.46 -4.70 0.49
N ARG A 54 2.73 -3.59 0.43
CA ARG A 54 3.24 -2.30 -0.02
C ARG A 54 3.35 -1.34 1.15
N ASN A 55 4.56 -0.91 1.45
CA ASN A 55 4.83 0.11 2.47
C ASN A 55 4.45 1.51 1.99
N PHE A 56 4.28 2.43 2.94
CA PHE A 56 4.02 3.84 2.67
C PHE A 56 5.13 4.70 3.28
N ASN A 57 6.03 5.19 2.45
CA ASN A 57 7.17 6.00 2.86
C ASN A 57 7.22 7.28 2.00
N PRO A 58 6.39 8.28 2.28
CA PRO A 58 6.41 9.55 1.54
C PRO A 58 7.72 10.31 1.80
N PRO A 59 8.16 11.17 0.86
CA PRO A 59 9.31 12.03 1.07
C PRO A 59 9.13 12.90 2.33
N SER A 60 10.14 12.92 3.19
CA SER A 60 10.12 13.62 4.49
C SER A 60 11.47 14.27 4.87
N SER A 61 12.37 14.46 3.92
CA SER A 61 13.72 14.97 4.19
C SER A 61 13.71 16.40 4.75
N VAL A 62 12.86 17.27 4.21
CA VAL A 62 12.74 18.66 4.70
C VAL A 62 12.09 18.68 6.08
N TYR A 63 11.01 17.92 6.28
CA TYR A 63 10.40 17.76 7.60
C TYR A 63 11.41 17.28 8.64
N ASN A 64 12.16 16.23 8.33
CA ASN A 64 13.17 15.71 9.24
C ASN A 64 14.26 16.73 9.56
N SER A 65 14.68 17.55 8.59
CA SER A 65 15.64 18.64 8.85
C SER A 65 15.06 19.69 9.79
N LEU A 66 13.82 20.13 9.56
CA LEU A 66 13.13 21.12 10.41
C LEU A 66 12.98 20.64 11.87
N VAL A 67 12.76 19.35 12.06
CA VAL A 67 12.68 18.74 13.40
C VAL A 67 14.05 18.65 14.03
N ASN A 68 15.07 18.17 13.32
CA ASN A 68 16.40 17.91 13.84
C ASN A 68 17.15 19.19 14.24
N ASP A 69 16.96 20.28 13.48
CA ASP A 69 17.59 21.58 13.78
C ASP A 69 16.73 22.48 14.69
N GLY A 70 15.54 22.03 15.07
CA GLY A 70 14.61 22.75 15.93
C GLY A 70 13.86 23.88 15.25
N THR A 71 14.06 24.12 13.96
CA THR A 71 13.44 25.21 13.19
C THR A 71 11.92 25.11 13.18
N ILE A 72 11.37 23.89 13.30
CA ILE A 72 9.91 23.66 13.39
C ILE A 72 9.29 24.45 14.55
N ASN A 73 10.04 24.72 15.63
CA ASN A 73 9.55 25.49 16.78
C ASN A 73 9.36 27.00 16.47
N LEU A 74 9.98 27.49 15.40
CA LEU A 74 9.87 28.90 14.98
C LEU A 74 8.58 29.19 14.22
N ILE A 75 7.86 28.13 13.76
CA ILE A 75 6.55 28.28 13.12
C ILE A 75 5.58 28.85 14.16
N LYS A 76 4.99 30.01 13.87
CA LYS A 76 4.09 30.70 14.81
C LYS A 76 2.65 30.21 14.71
N SER A 77 2.20 29.84 13.50
CA SER A 77 0.84 29.34 13.27
C SER A 77 0.65 27.96 13.89
N GLN A 78 -0.29 27.86 14.83
CA GLN A 78 -0.67 26.59 15.44
C GLN A 78 -1.37 25.68 14.45
N GLU A 79 -2.10 26.24 13.52
CA GLU A 79 -2.77 25.53 12.43
C GLU A 79 -1.76 24.84 11.51
N VAL A 80 -0.74 25.60 11.05
CA VAL A 80 0.35 25.02 10.23
C VAL A 80 1.08 23.90 10.98
N LYS A 81 1.34 24.07 12.29
CA LYS A 81 1.96 23.01 13.11
C LYS A 81 1.12 21.75 13.14
N SER A 82 -0.19 21.90 13.37
CA SER A 82 -1.12 20.76 13.39
C SER A 82 -1.16 20.04 12.04
N LEU A 83 -1.24 20.77 10.94
CA LEU A 83 -1.23 20.18 9.59
C LEU A 83 0.08 19.47 9.24
N ILE A 84 1.22 19.99 9.73
CA ILE A 84 2.52 19.31 9.61
C ILE A 84 2.50 18.00 10.38
N GLU A 85 2.04 18.00 11.63
CA GLU A 85 1.93 16.80 12.47
C GLU A 85 0.98 15.77 11.87
N ASP A 86 -0.20 16.21 11.42
CA ASP A 86 -1.17 15.35 10.76
C ASP A 86 -0.59 14.69 9.50
N THR A 87 0.10 15.47 8.65
CA THR A 87 0.62 14.98 7.37
C THR A 87 1.82 14.06 7.55
N TYR A 88 2.86 14.52 8.28
CA TYR A 88 4.14 13.83 8.35
C TYR A 88 4.22 12.77 9.46
N VAL A 89 3.39 12.88 10.49
CA VAL A 89 3.42 11.96 11.64
C VAL A 89 2.18 11.10 11.66
N PHE A 90 1.01 11.68 11.91
CA PHE A 90 -0.20 10.91 12.20
C PHE A 90 -0.67 10.05 11.02
N TRP A 91 -0.96 10.65 9.87
CA TRP A 91 -1.48 9.90 8.72
C TRP A 91 -0.42 9.02 8.06
N THR A 92 0.85 9.47 8.03
CA THR A 92 1.96 8.63 7.55
C THR A 92 2.08 7.37 8.38
N LYS A 93 2.08 7.51 9.71
CA LYS A 93 2.13 6.37 10.63
C LYS A 93 0.89 5.48 10.49
N THR A 94 -0.31 6.08 10.46
CA THR A 94 -1.56 5.32 10.32
C THR A 94 -1.58 4.44 9.08
N ILE A 95 -1.15 4.97 7.93
CA ILE A 95 -1.10 4.20 6.68
C ILE A 95 -0.04 3.10 6.76
N GLN A 96 1.11 3.38 7.40
CA GLN A 96 2.15 2.38 7.60
C GLN A 96 1.71 1.27 8.56
N ASP A 97 1.02 1.58 9.65
CA ASP A 97 0.48 0.59 10.58
C ASP A 97 -0.47 -0.39 9.85
N TRP A 98 -1.32 0.09 8.94
CA TRP A 98 -2.15 -0.78 8.08
C TRP A 98 -1.33 -1.58 7.06
N ALA A 99 -0.20 -1.04 6.59
CA ALA A 99 0.71 -1.79 5.72
C ALA A 99 1.43 -2.90 6.48
N ASP A 100 1.78 -2.67 7.74
CA ASP A 100 2.38 -3.67 8.62
C ASP A 100 1.39 -4.79 8.96
N ASP A 101 0.13 -4.46 9.26
CA ASP A 101 -0.94 -5.44 9.43
C ASP A 101 -1.16 -6.30 8.18
N GLU A 102 -1.16 -5.67 7.00
CA GLU A 102 -1.18 -6.39 5.72
C GLU A 102 0.03 -7.32 5.60
N GLY A 103 1.21 -6.85 6.01
CA GLY A 103 2.47 -7.60 6.00
C GLY A 103 2.40 -8.87 6.83
N LEU A 104 1.88 -8.78 8.04
CA LEU A 104 1.69 -9.95 8.92
C LEU A 104 0.77 -11.00 8.29
N ILE A 105 -0.27 -10.58 7.58
CA ILE A 105 -1.17 -11.51 6.89
C ILE A 105 -0.47 -12.09 5.63
N ALA A 106 0.27 -11.27 4.90
CA ALA A 106 1.04 -11.72 3.74
C ALA A 106 2.08 -12.79 4.12
N GLU A 107 2.76 -12.63 5.25
CA GLU A 107 3.67 -13.66 5.79
C GLU A 107 2.94 -14.97 6.13
N LYS A 108 1.77 -14.89 6.76
CA LYS A 108 0.95 -16.10 7.03
C LYS A 108 0.55 -16.81 5.74
N ILE A 109 0.17 -16.07 4.70
CA ILE A 109 -0.13 -16.63 3.37
C ILE A 109 1.11 -17.34 2.81
N LYS A 110 2.26 -16.67 2.84
CA LYS A 110 3.52 -17.20 2.36
C LYS A 110 3.91 -18.51 3.05
N PHE A 111 3.91 -18.53 4.40
CA PHE A 111 4.24 -19.73 5.17
C PHE A 111 3.24 -20.85 4.91
N TYR A 112 1.94 -20.52 4.82
CA TYR A 112 0.92 -21.50 4.51
C TYR A 112 1.13 -22.15 3.13
N ILE A 113 1.47 -21.36 2.10
CA ILE A 113 1.80 -21.87 0.77
C ILE A 113 3.06 -22.74 0.84
N MET A 114 4.09 -22.31 1.54
CA MET A 114 5.33 -23.08 1.69
C MET A 114 5.10 -24.46 2.33
N GLU A 115 4.25 -24.54 3.34
CA GLU A 115 3.97 -25.77 4.08
C GLU A 115 3.04 -26.72 3.33
N ASN A 116 2.03 -26.19 2.63
CA ASN A 116 0.97 -27.01 2.05
C ASN A 116 1.06 -27.17 0.52
N TYR A 117 1.85 -26.30 -0.15
CA TYR A 117 2.01 -26.23 -1.60
C TYR A 117 3.49 -25.99 -1.96
N SER A 118 4.40 -26.79 -1.39
CA SER A 118 5.85 -26.57 -1.50
C SER A 118 6.36 -26.55 -2.94
N GLU A 119 5.82 -27.43 -3.80
CA GLU A 119 6.17 -27.45 -5.23
C GLU A 119 5.76 -26.18 -5.97
N PHE A 120 4.61 -25.62 -5.62
CA PHE A 120 4.17 -24.32 -6.14
C PHE A 120 5.06 -23.20 -5.61
N TYR A 121 5.41 -23.22 -4.31
CA TYR A 121 6.28 -22.23 -3.68
C TYR A 121 7.66 -22.14 -4.35
N LEU A 122 8.22 -23.26 -4.79
CA LEU A 122 9.52 -23.33 -5.46
C LEU A 122 9.52 -22.75 -6.89
N LYS A 123 8.36 -22.42 -7.48
CA LYS A 123 8.23 -21.83 -8.82
C LYS A 123 8.55 -20.32 -8.90
N ASP A 124 9.22 -19.75 -7.91
CA ASP A 124 9.57 -18.32 -7.83
C ASP A 124 8.35 -17.40 -7.96
N ILE A 125 7.35 -17.64 -7.10
CA ILE A 125 6.10 -16.87 -7.06
C ILE A 125 6.29 -15.40 -6.64
N TYR A 126 7.51 -15.02 -6.21
CA TYR A 126 7.81 -13.67 -5.72
C TYR A 126 8.06 -12.67 -6.84
N THR A 127 8.75 -13.09 -7.89
CA THR A 127 9.33 -12.16 -8.88
C THR A 127 8.77 -12.32 -10.28
N LYS A 128 8.14 -13.45 -10.60
CA LYS A 128 7.59 -13.72 -11.93
C LYS A 128 6.11 -14.03 -11.88
N THR A 129 5.32 -13.20 -12.50
CA THR A 129 3.93 -13.49 -12.82
C THR A 129 3.87 -14.14 -14.20
N ASP A 130 4.05 -15.45 -14.22
CA ASP A 130 3.74 -16.28 -15.38
C ASP A 130 2.24 -16.62 -15.35
N LYS A 131 1.60 -16.62 -16.52
CA LYS A 131 0.18 -16.96 -16.65
C LYS A 131 -0.13 -18.38 -16.16
N ALA A 132 0.79 -19.34 -16.34
CA ALA A 132 0.64 -20.69 -15.85
C ALA A 132 0.71 -20.74 -14.32
N ILE A 133 1.65 -20.02 -13.70
CA ILE A 133 1.75 -19.86 -12.24
C ILE A 133 0.49 -19.23 -11.68
N MET A 134 -0.04 -18.21 -12.36
CA MET A 134 -1.26 -17.54 -11.92
C MET A 134 -2.50 -18.42 -12.01
N LEU A 135 -2.60 -19.27 -13.05
CA LEU A 135 -3.67 -20.27 -13.15
C LEU A 135 -3.60 -21.28 -12.02
N GLU A 136 -2.42 -21.80 -11.75
CA GLU A 136 -2.20 -22.75 -10.64
C GLU A 136 -2.56 -22.11 -9.30
N PHE A 137 -2.12 -20.88 -9.05
CA PHE A 137 -2.46 -20.13 -7.83
C PHE A 137 -3.98 -19.93 -7.71
N LYS A 138 -4.65 -19.54 -8.79
CA LYS A 138 -6.11 -19.42 -8.80
C LYS A 138 -6.79 -20.73 -8.41
N ASN A 139 -6.34 -21.84 -8.99
CA ASN A 139 -6.89 -23.18 -8.69
C ASN A 139 -6.68 -23.55 -7.21
N ILE A 140 -5.49 -23.29 -6.66
CA ILE A 140 -5.20 -23.48 -5.23
C ILE A 140 -6.17 -22.64 -4.38
N VAL A 141 -6.28 -21.34 -4.64
CA VAL A 141 -7.17 -20.44 -3.88
C VAL A 141 -8.63 -20.88 -3.93
N GLN A 142 -9.09 -21.36 -5.09
CA GLN A 142 -10.49 -21.79 -5.24
C GLN A 142 -10.80 -23.06 -4.46
N ASN A 143 -9.84 -23.97 -4.33
CA ASN A 143 -10.01 -25.27 -3.68
C ASN A 143 -9.56 -25.28 -2.21
N ASP A 144 -8.91 -24.22 -1.72
CA ASP A 144 -8.43 -24.11 -0.34
C ASP A 144 -9.15 -22.98 0.41
N SER A 145 -10.09 -23.39 1.27
CA SER A 145 -10.89 -22.45 2.07
C SER A 145 -10.06 -21.65 3.07
N LYS A 146 -8.95 -22.19 3.58
CA LYS A 146 -8.07 -21.52 4.53
C LYS A 146 -7.22 -20.46 3.85
N LEU A 147 -6.65 -20.77 2.68
CA LEU A 147 -5.94 -19.78 1.87
C LEU A 147 -6.88 -18.66 1.41
N LYS A 148 -8.09 -19.02 0.98
CA LYS A 148 -9.15 -18.06 0.63
C LYS A 148 -9.52 -17.14 1.81
N ALA A 149 -9.55 -17.68 3.04
CA ALA A 149 -9.80 -16.89 4.26
C ALA A 149 -8.65 -15.90 4.55
N TYR A 150 -7.39 -16.32 4.41
CA TYR A 150 -6.24 -15.42 4.57
C TYR A 150 -6.25 -14.27 3.55
N LEU A 151 -6.54 -14.56 2.29
CA LEU A 151 -6.65 -13.51 1.25
C LEU A 151 -7.82 -12.56 1.53
N LYS A 152 -8.96 -13.06 2.04
CA LYS A 152 -10.06 -12.21 2.50
C LYS A 152 -9.65 -11.32 3.68
N ALA A 153 -8.90 -11.86 4.64
CA ALA A 153 -8.39 -11.10 5.78
C ALA A 153 -7.42 -10.00 5.33
N LYS A 154 -6.50 -10.31 4.39
CA LYS A 154 -5.56 -9.32 3.81
C LYS A 154 -6.29 -8.13 3.18
N LYS A 155 -7.44 -8.34 2.57
CA LYS A 155 -8.22 -7.28 1.92
C LYS A 155 -8.62 -6.14 2.88
N GLY A 156 -8.85 -6.43 4.16
CA GLY A 156 -9.24 -5.42 5.16
C GLY A 156 -8.23 -4.29 5.30
N PRO A 157 -7.00 -4.56 5.76
CA PRO A 157 -5.93 -3.56 5.85
C PRO A 157 -5.66 -2.83 4.53
N MET A 158 -5.72 -3.53 3.38
CA MET A 158 -5.53 -2.90 2.06
C MET A 158 -6.59 -1.84 1.75
N ILE A 159 -7.86 -2.09 2.07
CA ILE A 159 -8.94 -1.11 1.90
C ILE A 159 -8.70 0.08 2.82
N THR A 160 -8.38 -0.17 4.08
CA THR A 160 -8.24 0.90 5.08
C THR A 160 -7.06 1.80 4.76
N LYS A 161 -5.89 1.24 4.40
CA LYS A 161 -4.74 2.07 4.02
C LYS A 161 -4.99 2.89 2.75
N LEU A 162 -5.70 2.33 1.74
CA LEU A 162 -6.06 3.08 0.54
C LEU A 162 -7.02 4.23 0.86
N ASN A 163 -8.04 3.98 1.70
CA ASN A 163 -8.96 5.02 2.14
C ASN A 163 -8.26 6.10 2.97
N SER A 164 -7.34 5.70 3.86
CA SER A 164 -6.53 6.66 4.65
C SER A 164 -5.67 7.54 3.76
N LEU A 165 -5.07 6.98 2.71
CA LEU A 165 -4.29 7.74 1.75
C LEU A 165 -5.17 8.71 0.95
N GLN A 166 -6.32 8.25 0.45
CA GLN A 166 -7.17 9.03 -0.47
C GLN A 166 -7.94 10.15 0.21
N ASN A 167 -8.48 9.90 1.41
CA ASN A 167 -9.46 10.77 2.04
C ASN A 167 -8.89 11.59 3.20
N TYR A 168 -7.73 11.21 3.76
CA TYR A 168 -7.20 11.88 4.94
C TYR A 168 -5.79 12.42 4.72
N TYR A 169 -4.86 11.59 4.29
CA TYR A 169 -3.50 12.04 4.02
C TYR A 169 -3.45 13.08 2.90
N THR A 170 -4.19 12.84 1.81
CA THR A 170 -4.24 13.77 0.67
C THR A 170 -4.85 15.10 1.10
N ASP A 171 -5.98 15.08 1.81
CA ASP A 171 -6.66 16.30 2.27
C ASP A 171 -5.80 17.11 3.26
N SER A 172 -5.17 16.44 4.24
CA SER A 172 -4.27 17.08 5.20
C SER A 172 -3.08 17.74 4.50
N ARG A 173 -2.51 17.04 3.52
CA ARG A 173 -1.38 17.56 2.73
C ARG A 173 -1.77 18.76 1.84
N GLU A 174 -2.92 18.70 1.18
CA GLU A 174 -3.43 19.80 0.35
C GLU A 174 -3.73 21.04 1.21
N SER A 175 -4.32 20.86 2.39
CA SER A 175 -4.54 21.92 3.35
C SER A 175 -3.22 22.55 3.82
N LEU A 176 -2.21 21.74 4.13
CA LEU A 176 -0.88 22.23 4.49
C LEU A 176 -0.24 23.05 3.36
N ILE A 177 -0.34 22.61 2.12
CA ILE A 177 0.18 23.36 0.96
C ILE A 177 -0.51 24.71 0.85
N SER A 178 -1.84 24.75 0.95
CA SER A 178 -2.64 25.99 0.89
C SER A 178 -2.24 26.98 1.95
N GLU A 179 -2.15 26.56 3.20
CA GLU A 179 -1.74 27.42 4.34
C GLU A 179 -0.31 27.97 4.18
N LEU A 180 0.62 27.14 3.69
CA LEU A 180 2.00 27.59 3.43
C LEU A 180 2.06 28.60 2.28
N GLU A 181 1.26 28.44 1.22
CA GLU A 181 1.21 29.38 0.10
C GLU A 181 0.57 30.73 0.51
N GLU A 182 -0.42 30.71 1.40
CA GLU A 182 -1.02 31.93 1.95
C GLU A 182 -0.05 32.69 2.86
N SER A 183 0.74 31.98 3.64
CA SER A 183 1.75 32.56 4.52
C SER A 183 2.92 33.26 3.80
N LEU A 184 3.09 32.97 2.50
CA LEU A 184 4.16 33.56 1.67
C LEU A 184 3.71 34.81 0.87
N LYS A 185 2.44 35.16 0.93
CA LYS A 185 1.88 36.37 0.28
C LYS A 185 1.95 37.58 1.22
#